data_b9fdea7599b09f18ed2b9661d21736fa
#
_entry.id   b9fdea7599b09f18ed2b9661d21736fa
#
_cell.length_a   1.000
_cell.length_b   1.000
_cell.length_c   1.000
_cell.angle_alpha   90.00
_cell.angle_beta   90.00
_cell.angle_gamma   90.00
#
_symmetry.space_group_name_H-M   'P 1'
#
loop_
_entity.id
_entity.type
_entity.pdbx_description
1 polymer ?
#
loop_
_entity_poly.entity_id
_entity_poly.type
_entity_poly.pdbx_seq_one_letter_code
_entity_poly.pdbx_strand_id
1 'polypeptide(L)'
;MSRESENLSYHEQKRLDYLYSNYHYLNEKEQLEYKYLKNKSEGRFQDDPVSERTEESVSPSSRGEDNSDELPVYPSRSRKDKPKTNKKNREDVVALPKRKKGRKIRFKRILKWIAIFFLLVLGGMVFMFLKGLNSKPGGTNAQPAVKEYFNGQKTKDGVNILILGTDGRIGESSSETRTDSIMVVNVNNKDGKVKMVSFMRDTLVHIDGVSQQTDPEYQDYYDQKLNTAFTIGEQNNNQGAELVRQMLKDNFDIDIQYYAMVDFQTFATAIDTLFPNGVEMNAQFSTIDGETVSEVEVPDDLNMKDGVVPNQTIKVGKQRMDGRTLLNYARFRKDDEGDFGRTRRQQEVMSAIVHQIKDPTKLFTGSEALGKVFAMTSTNVPFSFLLTNGIGLVGSASKGIERITIPENGDWVDAYDMYGGQGLLVDFDAYKKKLSQMGLR
;
A
#
# COMPACT_ATOMS: atom_id res chain seq x y z
N MET A 1 30.58 -23.59 -21.11
CA MET A 1 29.71 -24.53 -20.34
C MET A 1 30.07 -24.40 -18.87
N SER A 2 29.53 -23.40 -18.19
CA SER A 2 29.65 -23.26 -16.74
C SER A 2 28.60 -24.19 -16.11
N ARG A 3 29.05 -25.16 -15.32
CA ARG A 3 28.19 -25.92 -14.42
C ARG A 3 27.54 -24.95 -13.49
N GLU A 4 26.24 -24.73 -13.63
CA GLU A 4 25.40 -24.16 -12.55
C GLU A 4 25.77 -24.94 -11.29
N SER A 5 26.28 -24.22 -10.29
CA SER A 5 26.58 -24.82 -9.01
C SER A 5 25.23 -25.02 -8.31
N GLU A 6 24.76 -26.26 -8.25
CA GLU A 6 23.52 -26.67 -7.57
C GLU A 6 23.43 -26.22 -6.09
N ASN A 7 24.49 -25.58 -5.56
CA ASN A 7 24.67 -25.28 -4.14
C ASN A 7 24.47 -23.80 -3.78
N LEU A 8 24.29 -22.90 -4.76
CA LEU A 8 24.06 -21.48 -4.51
C LEU A 8 22.69 -21.04 -5.01
N SER A 9 22.02 -20.17 -4.27
CA SER A 9 20.85 -19.46 -4.78
C SER A 9 21.26 -18.47 -5.87
N TYR A 10 20.31 -18.01 -6.69
CA TYR A 10 20.55 -17.02 -7.73
C TYR A 10 21.26 -15.76 -7.18
N HIS A 11 20.82 -15.25 -6.02
CA HIS A 11 21.44 -14.09 -5.36
C HIS A 11 22.87 -14.37 -4.91
N GLU A 12 23.11 -15.52 -4.31
CA GLU A 12 24.46 -15.91 -3.87
C GLU A 12 25.39 -16.06 -5.06
N GLN A 13 24.91 -16.57 -6.19
CA GLN A 13 25.69 -16.67 -7.40
C GLN A 13 26.08 -15.28 -7.93
N LYS A 14 25.10 -14.38 -8.06
CA LYS A 14 25.36 -12.99 -8.51
C LYS A 14 26.26 -12.21 -7.55
N ARG A 15 26.08 -12.43 -6.24
CA ARG A 15 26.97 -11.84 -5.23
C ARG A 15 28.39 -12.37 -5.33
N LEU A 16 28.54 -13.66 -5.57
CA LEU A 16 29.85 -14.28 -5.79
C LEU A 16 30.54 -13.69 -7.04
N ASP A 17 29.80 -13.55 -8.15
CA ASP A 17 30.30 -12.96 -9.39
C ASP A 17 30.76 -11.52 -9.20
N TYR A 18 29.96 -10.71 -8.48
CA TYR A 18 30.32 -9.34 -8.11
C TYR A 18 31.60 -9.28 -7.29
N LEU A 19 31.67 -10.06 -6.21
CA LEU A 19 32.84 -10.11 -5.34
C LEU A 19 34.09 -10.61 -6.09
N TYR A 20 33.93 -11.53 -7.03
CA TYR A 20 35.00 -12.00 -7.90
C TYR A 20 35.51 -10.90 -8.82
N SER A 21 34.60 -10.19 -9.49
CA SER A 21 34.95 -9.10 -10.43
C SER A 21 35.61 -7.92 -9.73
N ASN A 22 35.30 -7.69 -8.46
CA ASN A 22 35.84 -6.55 -7.67
C ASN A 22 36.86 -6.99 -6.61
N TYR A 23 37.44 -8.17 -6.71
CA TYR A 23 38.28 -8.80 -5.67
C TYR A 23 39.37 -7.91 -5.11
N HIS A 24 40.02 -7.06 -5.95
CA HIS A 24 41.08 -6.18 -5.55
C HIS A 24 40.63 -4.96 -4.71
N TYR A 25 39.34 -4.67 -4.68
CA TYR A 25 38.75 -3.53 -3.99
C TYR A 25 37.92 -3.93 -2.77
N LEU A 26 37.83 -5.25 -2.48
CA LEU A 26 37.00 -5.77 -1.39
C LEU A 26 37.60 -5.40 -0.02
N ASN A 27 36.77 -4.93 0.89
CA ASN A 27 37.11 -4.80 2.28
C ASN A 27 37.20 -6.17 2.99
N GLU A 28 37.68 -6.23 4.23
CA GLU A 28 37.90 -7.49 4.95
C GLU A 28 36.62 -8.34 5.10
N LYS A 29 35.48 -7.69 5.31
CA LYS A 29 34.18 -8.36 5.45
C LYS A 29 33.73 -8.97 4.13
N GLU A 30 33.87 -8.26 3.05
CA GLU A 30 33.55 -8.74 1.69
C GLU A 30 34.50 -9.86 1.24
N GLN A 31 35.77 -9.81 1.63
CA GLN A 31 36.72 -10.91 1.36
C GLN A 31 36.32 -12.20 2.11
N LEU A 32 35.79 -12.08 3.33
CA LEU A 32 35.27 -13.22 4.09
C LEU A 32 34.01 -13.77 3.42
N GLU A 33 33.10 -12.90 2.99
CA GLU A 33 31.89 -13.26 2.26
C GLU A 33 32.23 -13.96 0.93
N TYR A 34 33.19 -13.44 0.17
CA TYR A 34 33.68 -14.08 -1.05
C TYR A 34 34.18 -15.50 -0.80
N LYS A 35 35.02 -15.69 0.24
CA LYS A 35 35.51 -17.01 0.61
C LYS A 35 34.37 -17.97 1.01
N TYR A 36 33.40 -17.47 1.75
CA TYR A 36 32.24 -18.24 2.15
C TYR A 36 31.43 -18.71 0.93
N LEU A 37 31.02 -17.77 0.05
CA LEU A 37 30.24 -18.09 -1.14
C LEU A 37 30.99 -18.99 -2.12
N LYS A 38 32.30 -18.79 -2.27
CA LYS A 38 33.15 -19.65 -3.10
C LYS A 38 33.20 -21.07 -2.56
N ASN A 39 33.43 -21.25 -1.26
CA ASN A 39 33.45 -22.57 -0.65
C ASN A 39 32.08 -23.28 -0.76
N LYS A 40 31.00 -22.52 -0.63
CA LYS A 40 29.64 -23.01 -0.81
C LYS A 40 29.39 -23.45 -2.25
N SER A 41 29.85 -22.69 -3.25
CA SER A 41 29.72 -23.05 -4.67
C SER A 41 30.49 -24.33 -5.02
N GLU A 42 31.63 -24.55 -4.37
CA GLU A 42 32.48 -25.73 -4.59
C GLU A 42 32.05 -26.95 -3.78
N GLY A 43 30.96 -26.86 -2.99
CA GLY A 43 30.45 -27.95 -2.16
C GLY A 43 31.37 -28.33 -1.00
N ARG A 44 32.29 -27.45 -0.59
CA ARG A 44 33.31 -27.71 0.44
C ARG A 44 32.85 -27.28 1.85
N PHE A 45 31.56 -27.36 2.15
CA PHE A 45 31.08 -27.19 3.51
C PHE A 45 31.21 -28.48 4.29
N GLN A 46 32.15 -28.53 5.25
CA GLN A 46 32.02 -29.38 6.42
C GLN A 46 31.17 -28.58 7.42
N ASP A 47 30.07 -29.19 7.87
CA ASP A 47 29.20 -28.65 8.92
C ASP A 47 30.03 -28.48 10.20
N ASP A 48 30.46 -27.25 10.47
CA ASP A 48 30.86 -26.86 11.83
C ASP A 48 29.58 -26.49 12.59
N PRO A 49 29.28 -27.11 13.73
CA PRO A 49 28.08 -26.83 14.50
C PRO A 49 28.21 -25.45 15.13
N VAL A 50 27.47 -24.49 14.56
CA VAL A 50 27.27 -23.20 15.22
C VAL A 50 26.46 -23.44 16.49
N SER A 51 27.10 -23.13 17.61
CA SER A 51 26.59 -23.16 18.96
C SER A 51 25.13 -22.74 19.06
N GLU A 52 24.32 -23.71 19.50
CA GLU A 52 23.01 -23.47 20.09
C GLU A 52 23.13 -22.46 21.23
N ARG A 53 22.55 -21.28 21.04
CA ARG A 53 22.14 -20.45 22.15
C ARG A 53 20.81 -21.00 22.64
N THR A 54 20.91 -21.69 23.75
CA THR A 54 19.83 -22.11 24.63
C THR A 54 18.75 -21.05 24.77
N GLU A 55 17.59 -21.31 24.18
CA GLU A 55 16.34 -20.73 24.65
C GLU A 55 15.83 -21.65 25.77
N GLU A 56 15.80 -21.12 26.98
CA GLU A 56 15.16 -21.75 28.14
C GLU A 56 13.66 -21.88 27.84
N SER A 57 13.26 -23.10 27.51
CA SER A 57 11.86 -23.50 27.52
C SER A 57 11.41 -23.72 28.97
N VAL A 58 10.63 -22.80 29.50
CA VAL A 58 9.84 -23.01 30.70
C VAL A 58 8.61 -23.85 30.30
N SER A 59 8.64 -25.10 30.63
CA SER A 59 7.48 -25.99 30.65
C SER A 59 6.67 -25.75 31.90
N PRO A 60 5.35 -25.60 31.86
CA PRO A 60 4.51 -25.79 33.04
C PRO A 60 4.14 -27.27 33.15
N SER A 61 4.48 -27.82 34.29
CA SER A 61 4.12 -29.16 34.71
C SER A 61 2.61 -29.35 34.84
N SER A 62 2.21 -30.55 34.44
CA SER A 62 0.91 -31.16 34.65
C SER A 62 0.61 -31.39 36.14
N ARG A 63 -0.64 -31.15 36.51
CA ARG A 63 -1.52 -31.85 37.47
C ARG A 63 -2.77 -30.99 37.63
N GLY A 64 -3.96 -31.48 37.53
CA GLY A 64 -4.60 -32.74 37.74
C GLY A 64 -6.05 -32.47 38.07
N GLU A 65 -6.88 -33.37 37.66
CA GLU A 65 -8.19 -33.70 38.24
C GLU A 65 -9.35 -32.71 38.06
N ASP A 66 -10.21 -33.09 37.13
CA ASP A 66 -11.58 -33.55 37.41
C ASP A 66 -12.50 -32.54 38.11
N ASN A 67 -13.43 -31.99 37.36
CA ASN A 67 -14.82 -31.93 37.82
C ASN A 67 -15.74 -31.61 36.63
N SER A 68 -16.54 -32.64 36.33
CA SER A 68 -17.78 -32.58 35.59
C SER A 68 -18.71 -31.56 36.26
N ASP A 69 -19.10 -30.51 35.56
CA ASP A 69 -20.30 -29.76 35.87
C ASP A 69 -21.32 -29.87 34.76
N GLU A 70 -22.35 -30.62 35.13
CA GLU A 70 -23.56 -30.87 34.36
C GLU A 70 -24.28 -29.56 34.01
N LEU A 71 -24.67 -29.46 32.74
CA LEU A 71 -25.60 -28.45 32.26
C LEU A 71 -26.98 -28.72 32.85
N PRO A 72 -27.71 -27.72 33.34
CA PRO A 72 -29.07 -27.92 33.89
C PRO A 72 -30.04 -28.29 32.80
N VAL A 73 -30.68 -29.45 33.01
CA VAL A 73 -31.74 -29.99 32.19
C VAL A 73 -33.03 -29.20 32.44
N TYR A 74 -33.59 -28.60 31.39
CA TYR A 74 -34.93 -28.04 31.44
C TYR A 74 -35.97 -29.14 31.41
N PRO A 75 -36.99 -29.13 32.33
CA PRO A 75 -38.00 -30.17 32.36
C PRO A 75 -38.99 -30.02 31.22
N SER A 76 -39.21 -31.12 30.50
CA SER A 76 -40.25 -31.28 29.49
C SER A 76 -41.63 -31.27 30.15
N ARG A 77 -42.52 -30.40 29.64
CA ARG A 77 -43.94 -30.43 30.01
C ARG A 77 -44.62 -31.67 29.44
N SER A 78 -44.96 -32.62 30.32
CA SER A 78 -45.90 -33.70 30.03
C SER A 78 -47.34 -33.19 30.04
N ARG A 79 -48.09 -33.58 29.01
CA ARG A 79 -49.54 -33.47 28.93
C ARG A 79 -50.16 -34.36 29.99
N LYS A 80 -51.08 -33.83 30.81
CA LYS A 80 -52.13 -34.60 31.46
C LYS A 80 -53.47 -33.83 31.51
N ASP A 81 -54.38 -34.39 30.83
CA ASP A 81 -55.81 -34.59 31.07
C ASP A 81 -56.64 -33.52 31.77
N LYS A 82 -57.77 -33.23 31.05
CA LYS A 82 -58.95 -32.51 31.54
C LYS A 82 -59.73 -33.36 32.54
N PRO A 83 -60.37 -32.73 33.55
CA PRO A 83 -61.68 -33.14 34.00
C PRO A 83 -62.73 -32.10 33.69
N LYS A 84 -63.90 -32.64 33.42
CA LYS A 84 -65.17 -31.96 33.16
C LYS A 84 -65.88 -31.52 34.47
N THR A 85 -66.66 -30.43 34.30
CA THR A 85 -67.87 -30.04 35.07
C THR A 85 -67.65 -29.35 36.40
N ASN A 86 -68.12 -28.10 36.60
CA ASN A 86 -69.52 -27.81 36.98
C ASN A 86 -69.87 -26.31 36.93
N LYS A 87 -71.11 -26.01 36.57
CA LYS A 87 -71.72 -24.69 36.59
C LYS A 87 -71.88 -24.17 38.03
N LYS A 88 -71.61 -22.91 38.23
CA LYS A 88 -72.40 -21.83 38.92
C LYS A 88 -71.43 -20.91 39.67
N ASN A 89 -71.29 -19.71 39.26
CA ASN A 89 -71.79 -18.51 39.91
C ASN A 89 -71.20 -17.29 39.13
N ARG A 90 -72.09 -16.39 38.80
CA ARG A 90 -71.81 -15.07 38.32
C ARG A 90 -71.25 -14.26 39.49
N GLU A 91 -70.09 -13.75 39.36
CA GLU A 91 -69.63 -12.54 40.08
C GLU A 91 -68.57 -11.84 39.24
N ASP A 92 -68.80 -10.59 39.02
CA ASP A 92 -67.99 -9.47 38.56
C ASP A 92 -66.76 -9.74 37.69
N VAL A 93 -66.96 -9.65 36.37
CA VAL A 93 -65.87 -9.58 35.40
C VAL A 93 -65.29 -8.18 35.44
N VAL A 94 -64.23 -8.01 36.19
CA VAL A 94 -63.34 -6.87 36.03
C VAL A 94 -62.81 -6.87 34.59
N ALA A 95 -63.18 -5.84 33.81
CA ALA A 95 -62.81 -5.69 32.43
C ALA A 95 -61.28 -5.52 32.34
N LEU A 96 -60.57 -6.55 31.83
CA LEU A 96 -59.16 -6.47 31.50
C LEU A 96 -58.91 -5.30 30.53
N PRO A 97 -57.88 -4.48 30.76
CA PRO A 97 -57.58 -3.36 29.88
C PRO A 97 -57.33 -3.87 28.46
N LYS A 98 -58.08 -3.35 27.49
CA LYS A 98 -57.92 -3.65 26.07
C LYS A 98 -56.46 -3.44 25.68
N ARG A 99 -55.73 -4.53 25.37
CA ARG A 99 -54.37 -4.48 24.77
C ARG A 99 -54.41 -3.49 23.62
N LYS A 100 -53.73 -2.35 23.77
CA LYS A 100 -53.53 -1.41 22.69
C LYS A 100 -52.96 -2.18 21.51
N LYS A 101 -53.69 -2.27 20.39
CA LYS A 101 -53.21 -2.84 19.13
C LYS A 101 -51.90 -2.16 18.78
N GLY A 102 -50.79 -2.89 18.84
CA GLY A 102 -49.48 -2.41 18.47
C GLY A 102 -49.58 -1.73 17.09
N ARG A 103 -49.10 -0.50 17.01
CA ARG A 103 -49.06 0.27 15.78
C ARG A 103 -48.27 -0.54 14.75
N LYS A 104 -48.96 -1.15 13.76
CA LYS A 104 -48.31 -1.88 12.67
C LYS A 104 -47.33 -0.90 11.99
N ILE A 105 -46.04 -1.07 12.26
CA ILE A 105 -44.99 -0.31 11.62
C ILE A 105 -45.14 -0.52 10.12
N ARG A 106 -45.41 0.54 9.38
CA ARG A 106 -45.56 0.48 7.91
C ARG A 106 -44.19 0.34 7.26
N PHE A 107 -43.64 -0.88 7.29
CA PHE A 107 -42.31 -1.23 6.79
C PHE A 107 -42.01 -0.63 5.41
N LYS A 108 -43.00 -0.64 4.49
CA LYS A 108 -42.86 -0.02 3.15
C LYS A 108 -42.59 1.51 3.20
N ARG A 109 -43.11 2.22 4.22
CA ARG A 109 -42.83 3.65 4.39
C ARG A 109 -41.41 3.90 4.92
N ILE A 110 -40.97 3.09 5.87
CA ILE A 110 -39.60 3.16 6.40
C ILE A 110 -38.61 2.89 5.28
N LEU A 111 -38.84 1.85 4.47
CA LEU A 111 -38.00 1.52 3.34
C LEU A 111 -37.92 2.67 2.31
N LYS A 112 -39.04 3.38 2.03
CA LYS A 112 -39.04 4.57 1.17
C LYS A 112 -38.21 5.69 1.75
N TRP A 113 -38.30 5.97 3.04
CA TRP A 113 -37.52 7.04 3.68
C TRP A 113 -36.03 6.70 3.72
N ILE A 114 -35.66 5.44 3.94
CA ILE A 114 -34.30 4.95 3.85
C ILE A 114 -33.77 5.14 2.42
N ALA A 115 -34.55 4.77 1.39
CA ALA A 115 -34.14 4.96 0.00
C ALA A 115 -33.95 6.44 -0.36
N ILE A 116 -34.85 7.33 0.10
CA ILE A 116 -34.73 8.78 -0.09
C ILE A 116 -33.46 9.30 0.62
N PHE A 117 -33.19 8.86 1.83
CA PHE A 117 -31.98 9.23 2.58
C PHE A 117 -30.71 8.82 1.80
N PHE A 118 -30.64 7.57 1.30
CA PHE A 118 -29.51 7.13 0.49
C PHE A 118 -29.35 7.94 -0.81
N LEU A 119 -30.45 8.28 -1.48
CA LEU A 119 -30.39 9.13 -2.68
C LEU A 119 -29.88 10.53 -2.36
N LEU A 120 -30.27 11.11 -1.22
CA LEU A 120 -29.76 12.42 -0.78
C LEU A 120 -28.25 12.36 -0.46
N VAL A 121 -27.79 11.32 0.23
CA VAL A 121 -26.36 11.12 0.51
C VAL A 121 -25.57 10.97 -0.79
N LEU A 122 -26.05 10.12 -1.71
CA LEU A 122 -25.40 9.91 -3.02
C LEU A 122 -25.37 11.21 -3.83
N GLY A 123 -26.48 11.97 -3.88
CA GLY A 123 -26.58 13.27 -4.52
C GLY A 123 -25.59 14.29 -3.91
N GLY A 124 -25.46 14.28 -2.59
CA GLY A 124 -24.50 15.11 -1.86
C GLY A 124 -23.04 14.74 -2.21
N MET A 125 -22.71 13.45 -2.30
CA MET A 125 -21.38 12.98 -2.71
C MET A 125 -21.05 13.40 -4.15
N VAL A 126 -21.99 13.23 -5.10
CA VAL A 126 -21.82 13.68 -6.47
C VAL A 126 -21.63 15.20 -6.54
N PHE A 127 -22.43 15.96 -5.80
CA PHE A 127 -22.28 17.42 -5.73
C PHE A 127 -20.90 17.83 -5.21
N MET A 128 -20.41 17.20 -4.13
CA MET A 128 -19.08 17.49 -3.57
C MET A 128 -17.96 17.10 -4.54
N PHE A 129 -18.12 15.99 -5.25
CA PHE A 129 -17.17 15.58 -6.30
C PHE A 129 -17.10 16.63 -7.42
N LEU A 130 -18.26 17.07 -7.95
CA LEU A 130 -18.32 18.11 -8.99
C LEU A 130 -17.78 19.46 -8.49
N LYS A 131 -18.02 19.80 -7.22
CA LYS A 131 -17.41 20.97 -6.58
C LYS A 131 -15.88 20.86 -6.57
N GLY A 132 -15.35 19.69 -6.19
CA GLY A 132 -13.91 19.42 -6.22
C GLY A 132 -13.34 19.48 -7.64
N LEU A 133 -14.02 18.87 -8.61
CA LEU A 133 -13.62 18.86 -10.03
C LEU A 133 -13.56 20.27 -10.63
N ASN A 134 -14.47 21.15 -10.22
CA ASN A 134 -14.52 22.55 -10.69
C ASN A 134 -13.68 23.53 -9.84
N SER A 135 -13.10 23.06 -8.74
CA SER A 135 -12.18 23.88 -7.97
C SER A 135 -10.88 24.06 -8.75
N LYS A 136 -10.42 25.30 -8.88
CA LYS A 136 -9.11 25.62 -9.49
C LYS A 136 -8.06 25.63 -8.38
N PRO A 137 -7.36 24.53 -8.13
CA PRO A 137 -6.32 24.49 -7.12
C PRO A 137 -5.06 25.17 -7.66
N GLY A 138 -4.40 25.97 -6.84
CA GLY A 138 -3.05 26.44 -7.12
C GLY A 138 -2.89 27.66 -8.04
N GLY A 139 -3.95 28.46 -8.25
CA GLY A 139 -3.82 29.70 -9.03
C GLY A 139 -4.17 29.55 -10.52
N THR A 140 -4.05 30.66 -11.25
CA THR A 140 -4.53 30.81 -12.64
C THR A 140 -3.79 29.98 -13.69
N ASN A 141 -2.71 29.27 -13.35
CA ASN A 141 -1.82 28.57 -14.29
C ASN A 141 -1.87 27.05 -14.21
N ALA A 142 -2.70 26.44 -13.35
CA ALA A 142 -2.84 24.99 -13.31
C ALA A 142 -3.56 24.50 -14.59
N GLN A 143 -2.86 23.80 -15.46
CA GLN A 143 -3.46 23.13 -16.60
C GLN A 143 -4.16 21.85 -16.11
N PRO A 144 -5.32 21.49 -16.72
CA PRO A 144 -5.96 20.22 -16.43
C PRO A 144 -5.00 19.06 -16.73
N ALA A 145 -4.96 18.06 -15.86
CA ALA A 145 -4.19 16.87 -16.12
C ALA A 145 -4.68 16.15 -17.38
N VAL A 146 -3.77 15.81 -18.27
CA VAL A 146 -4.08 15.06 -19.49
C VAL A 146 -4.12 13.59 -19.12
N LYS A 147 -5.23 12.92 -19.48
CA LYS A 147 -5.34 11.47 -19.30
C LYS A 147 -4.43 10.77 -20.31
N GLU A 148 -3.54 9.93 -19.81
CA GLU A 148 -2.65 9.15 -20.64
C GLU A 148 -3.31 7.87 -21.19
N TYR A 149 -2.73 7.34 -22.26
CA TYR A 149 -3.05 6.00 -22.72
C TYR A 149 -2.63 4.98 -21.63
N PHE A 150 -3.52 4.05 -21.33
CA PHE A 150 -3.25 2.99 -20.36
C PHE A 150 -4.08 1.74 -20.72
N ASN A 151 -3.39 0.67 -21.09
CA ASN A 151 -4.01 -0.61 -21.45
C ASN A 151 -4.17 -1.49 -20.21
N GLY A 152 -5.06 -1.08 -19.29
CA GLY A 152 -5.29 -1.75 -18.03
C GLY A 152 -5.79 -3.18 -18.19
N GLN A 153 -5.21 -4.09 -17.42
CA GLN A 153 -5.53 -5.51 -17.37
C GLN A 153 -6.26 -5.87 -16.08
N LYS A 154 -7.30 -6.72 -16.22
CA LYS A 154 -8.06 -7.19 -15.04
C LYS A 154 -7.22 -8.17 -14.23
N THR A 155 -7.20 -7.98 -12.91
CA THR A 155 -6.57 -8.89 -11.98
C THR A 155 -7.44 -10.11 -11.68
N LYS A 156 -6.84 -11.23 -11.29
CA LYS A 156 -7.55 -12.47 -10.92
C LYS A 156 -8.31 -12.33 -9.61
N ASP A 157 -7.76 -11.54 -8.67
CA ASP A 157 -8.35 -11.33 -7.35
C ASP A 157 -8.26 -9.85 -6.95
N GLY A 158 -9.41 -9.22 -6.82
CA GLY A 158 -9.51 -7.80 -6.55
C GLY A 158 -9.18 -6.90 -7.75
N VAL A 159 -8.72 -5.70 -7.46
CA VAL A 159 -8.34 -4.68 -8.45
C VAL A 159 -7.00 -4.08 -8.06
N ASN A 160 -6.01 -4.22 -8.91
CA ASN A 160 -4.72 -3.56 -8.77
C ASN A 160 -4.77 -2.15 -9.37
N ILE A 161 -4.36 -1.17 -8.59
CA ILE A 161 -4.28 0.24 -8.96
C ILE A 161 -2.81 0.66 -8.81
N LEU A 162 -2.19 1.14 -9.89
CA LEU A 162 -0.86 1.71 -9.88
C LEU A 162 -0.92 3.15 -9.39
N ILE A 163 -0.20 3.45 -8.32
CA ILE A 163 -0.03 4.80 -7.79
C ILE A 163 1.39 5.26 -8.10
N LEU A 164 1.50 6.34 -8.84
CA LEU A 164 2.77 6.95 -9.23
C LEU A 164 2.89 8.32 -8.55
N GLY A 165 3.88 8.46 -7.67
CA GLY A 165 4.26 9.74 -7.09
C GLY A 165 5.30 10.41 -7.98
N THR A 166 4.95 11.53 -8.59
CA THR A 166 5.82 12.26 -9.50
C THR A 166 6.39 13.51 -8.83
N ASP A 167 7.61 13.88 -9.19
CA ASP A 167 8.27 15.11 -8.73
C ASP A 167 7.99 16.31 -9.65
N GLY A 168 7.15 16.11 -10.68
CA GLY A 168 6.78 17.16 -11.63
C GLY A 168 6.10 18.34 -10.94
N ARG A 169 6.51 19.55 -11.33
CA ARG A 169 5.91 20.80 -10.88
C ARG A 169 4.92 21.28 -11.91
N ILE A 170 3.92 22.02 -11.44
CA ILE A 170 2.92 22.65 -12.32
C ILE A 170 3.65 23.51 -13.35
N GLY A 171 3.52 23.15 -14.63
CA GLY A 171 4.14 23.86 -15.76
C GLY A 171 5.50 23.33 -16.20
N GLU A 172 6.06 22.28 -15.57
CA GLU A 172 7.20 21.53 -16.07
C GLU A 172 6.78 20.52 -17.14
N SER A 173 7.70 20.22 -18.06
CA SER A 173 7.47 19.16 -19.06
C SER A 173 7.47 17.81 -18.38
N SER A 174 6.45 16.99 -18.64
CA SER A 174 6.37 15.61 -18.14
C SER A 174 7.57 14.75 -18.56
N SER A 175 8.20 15.09 -19.67
CA SER A 175 9.39 14.39 -20.21
C SER A 175 10.65 14.44 -19.32
N GLU A 176 10.71 15.35 -18.36
CA GLU A 176 11.80 15.48 -17.39
C GLU A 176 11.41 14.96 -16.00
N THR A 177 10.13 14.64 -15.82
CA THR A 177 9.58 14.19 -14.55
C THR A 177 10.01 12.75 -14.25
N ARG A 178 10.36 12.50 -13.01
CA ARG A 178 10.67 11.17 -12.49
C ARG A 178 9.61 10.71 -11.51
N THR A 179 9.48 9.39 -11.39
CA THR A 179 8.68 8.82 -10.32
C THR A 179 9.57 8.45 -9.13
N ASP A 180 9.32 9.10 -8.00
CA ASP A 180 10.00 8.78 -6.74
C ASP A 180 9.27 7.72 -5.93
N SER A 181 7.99 7.51 -6.22
CA SER A 181 7.14 6.53 -5.53
C SER A 181 6.38 5.70 -6.54
N ILE A 182 6.59 4.40 -6.53
CA ILE A 182 5.90 3.43 -7.38
C ILE A 182 5.27 2.39 -6.47
N MET A 183 3.93 2.36 -6.45
CA MET A 183 3.17 1.50 -5.56
C MET A 183 2.00 0.85 -6.29
N VAL A 184 1.74 -0.43 -6.01
CA VAL A 184 0.52 -1.11 -6.42
C VAL A 184 -0.35 -1.34 -5.21
N VAL A 185 -1.59 -0.86 -5.28
CA VAL A 185 -2.61 -1.05 -4.23
C VAL A 185 -3.68 -1.99 -4.76
N ASN A 186 -3.86 -3.13 -4.09
CA ASN A 186 -4.91 -4.09 -4.39
C ASN A 186 -6.07 -3.94 -3.41
N VAL A 187 -7.27 -3.82 -3.96
CA VAL A 187 -8.52 -3.63 -3.22
C VAL A 187 -9.60 -4.57 -3.73
N ASN A 188 -10.67 -4.77 -2.95
CA ASN A 188 -11.81 -5.63 -3.28
C ASN A 188 -11.41 -7.09 -3.57
N ASN A 189 -10.34 -7.57 -2.97
CA ASN A 189 -9.92 -8.96 -3.04
C ASN A 189 -10.76 -9.86 -2.11
N LYS A 190 -10.62 -11.17 -2.27
CA LYS A 190 -11.35 -12.18 -1.48
C LYS A 190 -11.06 -12.09 0.02
N ASP A 191 -9.84 -11.70 0.40
CA ASP A 191 -9.47 -11.52 1.80
C ASP A 191 -10.16 -10.31 2.42
N GLY A 192 -10.64 -9.39 1.58
CA GLY A 192 -11.25 -8.12 1.98
C GLY A 192 -10.28 -7.22 2.74
N LYS A 193 -8.97 -7.34 2.50
CA LYS A 193 -7.90 -6.47 3.03
C LYS A 193 -7.46 -5.47 1.96
N VAL A 194 -6.81 -4.41 2.40
CA VAL A 194 -6.02 -3.57 1.48
C VAL A 194 -4.61 -4.14 1.44
N LYS A 195 -4.09 -4.43 0.23
CA LYS A 195 -2.71 -4.90 0.05
C LYS A 195 -1.93 -3.82 -0.70
N MET A 196 -0.74 -3.51 -0.21
CA MET A 196 0.14 -2.47 -0.79
C MET A 196 1.52 -3.04 -1.05
N VAL A 197 1.98 -2.89 -2.27
CA VAL A 197 3.33 -3.26 -2.69
C VAL A 197 4.04 -2.00 -3.18
N SER A 198 5.09 -1.60 -2.48
CA SER A 198 5.95 -0.49 -2.88
C SER A 198 7.18 -1.04 -3.58
N PHE A 199 7.56 -0.44 -4.70
CA PHE A 199 8.75 -0.82 -5.45
C PHE A 199 9.83 0.25 -5.24
N MET A 200 11.03 -0.20 -4.89
CA MET A 200 12.17 0.69 -4.79
C MET A 200 12.54 1.19 -6.18
N ARG A 201 12.64 2.51 -6.33
CA ARG A 201 12.87 3.17 -7.61
C ARG A 201 14.18 2.76 -8.30
N ASP A 202 15.20 2.38 -7.51
CA ASP A 202 16.52 1.98 -7.99
C ASP A 202 16.62 0.46 -8.27
N THR A 203 15.50 -0.31 -8.18
CA THR A 203 15.44 -1.72 -8.58
C THR A 203 15.76 -1.81 -10.07
N LEU A 204 16.71 -2.69 -10.41
CA LEU A 204 17.06 -2.95 -11.81
C LEU A 204 16.02 -3.85 -12.44
N VAL A 205 15.51 -3.44 -13.58
CA VAL A 205 14.42 -4.10 -14.32
C VAL A 205 14.73 -4.15 -15.80
N HIS A 206 14.32 -5.21 -16.44
CA HIS A 206 14.34 -5.31 -17.88
C HIS A 206 13.18 -4.50 -18.47
N ILE A 207 13.48 -3.60 -19.42
CA ILE A 207 12.50 -2.83 -20.18
C ILE A 207 12.63 -3.23 -21.64
N ASP A 208 11.60 -3.89 -22.18
CA ASP A 208 11.62 -4.36 -23.56
C ASP A 208 11.84 -3.21 -24.55
N GLY A 209 12.73 -3.43 -25.51
CA GLY A 209 13.13 -2.42 -26.50
C GLY A 209 14.05 -1.30 -25.99
N VAL A 210 14.38 -1.29 -24.68
CA VAL A 210 15.26 -0.28 -24.06
C VAL A 210 16.50 -0.91 -23.41
N SER A 211 16.30 -1.96 -22.61
CA SER A 211 17.40 -2.70 -22.02
C SER A 211 18.26 -3.35 -23.14
N GLN A 212 19.55 -3.16 -23.07
CA GLN A 212 20.48 -3.64 -24.12
C GLN A 212 21.16 -4.92 -23.67
N GLN A 213 21.30 -5.84 -24.62
CA GLN A 213 22.16 -6.99 -24.42
C GLN A 213 23.62 -6.55 -24.56
N THR A 214 24.45 -6.83 -23.53
CA THR A 214 25.86 -6.42 -23.49
C THR A 214 26.72 -7.20 -24.44
N ASP A 215 26.55 -8.53 -24.46
CA ASP A 215 27.31 -9.46 -25.27
C ASP A 215 26.42 -10.64 -25.68
N PRO A 216 26.28 -10.90 -26.98
CA PRO A 216 25.49 -12.05 -27.46
C PRO A 216 25.99 -13.40 -26.95
N GLU A 217 27.29 -13.51 -26.61
CA GLU A 217 27.90 -14.75 -26.12
C GLU A 217 27.53 -15.00 -24.64
N TYR A 218 27.41 -13.95 -23.83
CA TYR A 218 27.10 -14.05 -22.39
C TYR A 218 25.63 -13.86 -22.09
N GLN A 219 24.80 -13.40 -23.01
CA GLN A 219 23.37 -13.10 -22.85
C GLN A 219 23.05 -12.17 -21.67
N ASP A 220 24.02 -11.36 -21.23
CA ASP A 220 23.81 -10.39 -20.18
C ASP A 220 23.13 -9.14 -20.74
N TYR A 221 22.07 -8.68 -20.07
CA TYR A 221 21.37 -7.46 -20.39
C TYR A 221 21.81 -6.36 -19.43
N TYR A 222 22.01 -5.15 -19.95
CA TYR A 222 22.10 -3.98 -19.12
C TYR A 222 20.68 -3.55 -18.76
N ASP A 223 20.34 -3.73 -17.50
CA ASP A 223 19.05 -3.34 -16.97
C ASP A 223 18.96 -1.83 -16.74
N GLN A 224 17.73 -1.35 -16.61
CA GLN A 224 17.40 0.03 -16.27
C GLN A 224 16.89 0.11 -14.84
N LYS A 225 17.02 1.29 -14.22
CA LYS A 225 16.32 1.54 -12.96
C LYS A 225 14.81 1.64 -13.20
N LEU A 226 14.04 1.13 -12.28
CA LEU A 226 12.58 1.08 -12.36
C LEU A 226 11.94 2.45 -12.62
N ASN A 227 12.44 3.51 -11.96
CA ASN A 227 11.94 4.87 -12.17
C ASN A 227 12.24 5.44 -13.57
N THR A 228 13.22 4.91 -14.28
CA THR A 228 13.57 5.31 -15.65
C THR A 228 12.47 4.92 -16.64
N ALA A 229 11.73 3.83 -16.37
CA ALA A 229 10.61 3.41 -17.22
C ALA A 229 9.55 4.52 -17.38
N PHE A 230 9.23 5.24 -16.30
CA PHE A 230 8.30 6.35 -16.37
C PHE A 230 8.81 7.47 -17.30
N THR A 231 10.03 7.93 -17.08
CA THR A 231 10.63 9.01 -17.89
C THR A 231 10.72 8.64 -19.38
N ILE A 232 11.10 7.40 -19.69
CA ILE A 232 11.14 6.91 -21.09
C ILE A 232 9.73 6.89 -21.68
N GLY A 233 8.73 6.43 -20.93
CA GLY A 233 7.33 6.44 -21.39
C GLY A 233 6.80 7.85 -21.62
N GLU A 234 7.13 8.81 -20.76
CA GLU A 234 6.76 10.22 -20.92
C GLU A 234 7.38 10.83 -22.19
N GLN A 235 8.65 10.52 -22.47
CA GLN A 235 9.34 10.94 -23.70
C GLN A 235 8.71 10.32 -24.97
N ASN A 236 8.05 9.16 -24.82
CA ASN A 236 7.36 8.43 -25.88
C ASN A 236 5.84 8.69 -25.85
N ASN A 237 5.41 9.90 -26.22
CA ASN A 237 4.00 10.30 -26.33
C ASN A 237 3.20 10.28 -25.01
N ASN A 238 3.81 10.65 -23.89
CA ASN A 238 3.16 10.68 -22.56
C ASN A 238 2.55 9.32 -22.19
N GLN A 239 3.36 8.27 -22.21
CA GLN A 239 2.97 6.90 -21.87
C GLN A 239 3.74 6.39 -20.64
N GLY A 240 4.09 7.28 -19.72
CA GLY A 240 4.85 6.93 -18.53
C GLY A 240 4.17 5.87 -17.66
N ALA A 241 2.90 6.05 -17.38
CA ALA A 241 2.12 5.09 -16.60
C ALA A 241 1.98 3.73 -17.32
N GLU A 242 1.83 3.74 -18.65
CA GLU A 242 1.72 2.51 -19.44
C GLU A 242 3.03 1.73 -19.46
N LEU A 243 4.17 2.40 -19.66
CA LEU A 243 5.46 1.71 -19.68
C LEU A 243 5.80 1.13 -18.30
N VAL A 244 5.49 1.83 -17.21
CA VAL A 244 5.62 1.28 -15.86
C VAL A 244 4.72 0.06 -15.66
N ARG A 245 3.46 0.09 -16.16
CA ARG A 245 2.56 -1.05 -16.13
C ARG A 245 3.15 -2.26 -16.86
N GLN A 246 3.64 -2.07 -18.09
CA GLN A 246 4.25 -3.15 -18.88
C GLN A 246 5.47 -3.72 -18.18
N MET A 247 6.37 -2.88 -17.71
CA MET A 247 7.57 -3.29 -16.98
C MET A 247 7.21 -4.09 -15.71
N LEU A 248 6.19 -3.67 -14.93
CA LEU A 248 5.72 -4.43 -13.77
C LEU A 248 5.09 -5.77 -14.17
N LYS A 249 4.42 -5.83 -15.34
CA LYS A 249 3.92 -7.10 -15.88
C LYS A 249 5.04 -8.05 -16.26
N ASP A 250 6.03 -7.56 -16.98
CA ASP A 250 7.09 -8.39 -17.56
C ASP A 250 8.05 -8.92 -16.48
N ASN A 251 8.46 -8.07 -15.54
CA ASN A 251 9.40 -8.44 -14.50
C ASN A 251 8.74 -9.14 -13.30
N PHE A 252 7.54 -8.72 -12.88
CA PHE A 252 6.87 -9.21 -11.66
C PHE A 252 5.56 -9.96 -11.92
N ASP A 253 5.11 -10.03 -13.19
CA ASP A 253 3.85 -10.67 -13.61
C ASP A 253 2.60 -10.12 -12.88
N ILE A 254 2.55 -8.81 -12.67
CA ILE A 254 1.42 -8.12 -12.04
C ILE A 254 0.51 -7.54 -13.10
N ASP A 255 -0.77 -7.93 -13.10
CA ASP A 255 -1.81 -7.30 -13.91
C ASP A 255 -2.34 -6.06 -13.17
N ILE A 256 -2.37 -4.91 -13.86
CA ILE A 256 -2.78 -3.63 -13.29
C ILE A 256 -3.95 -3.09 -14.11
N GLN A 257 -5.06 -2.77 -13.43
CA GLN A 257 -6.29 -2.33 -14.11
C GLN A 257 -6.39 -0.81 -14.24
N TYR A 258 -5.94 -0.08 -13.24
CA TYR A 258 -6.05 1.37 -13.18
C TYR A 258 -4.73 2.00 -12.74
N TYR A 259 -4.58 3.30 -13.04
CA TYR A 259 -3.49 4.11 -12.53
C TYR A 259 -3.99 5.43 -11.96
N ALA A 260 -3.20 6.03 -11.09
CA ALA A 260 -3.32 7.41 -10.64
C ALA A 260 -1.91 7.99 -10.46
N MET A 261 -1.65 9.12 -11.12
CA MET A 261 -0.43 9.90 -10.91
C MET A 261 -0.74 11.02 -9.91
N VAL A 262 0.16 11.25 -8.99
CA VAL A 262 -0.04 12.23 -7.92
C VAL A 262 1.24 13.04 -7.77
N ASP A 263 1.19 14.31 -8.13
CA ASP A 263 2.26 15.25 -7.83
C ASP A 263 2.16 15.78 -6.38
N PHE A 264 3.16 16.51 -5.96
CA PHE A 264 3.27 17.03 -4.59
C PHE A 264 2.12 17.99 -4.22
N GLN A 265 1.75 18.88 -5.15
CA GLN A 265 0.69 19.85 -4.89
C GLN A 265 -0.67 19.18 -4.80
N THR A 266 -0.91 18.20 -5.69
CA THR A 266 -2.15 17.42 -5.68
C THR A 266 -2.27 16.61 -4.39
N PHE A 267 -1.17 15.94 -3.97
CA PHE A 267 -1.16 15.19 -2.71
C PHE A 267 -1.54 16.10 -1.54
N ALA A 268 -0.84 17.22 -1.37
CA ALA A 268 -1.10 18.16 -0.28
C ALA A 268 -2.55 18.67 -0.31
N THR A 269 -3.03 19.11 -1.48
CA THR A 269 -4.41 19.61 -1.66
C THR A 269 -5.47 18.56 -1.35
N ALA A 270 -5.23 17.30 -1.76
CA ALA A 270 -6.14 16.19 -1.48
C ALA A 270 -6.23 15.90 0.02
N ILE A 271 -5.08 15.87 0.71
CA ILE A 271 -4.99 15.64 2.16
C ILE A 271 -5.71 16.75 2.93
N ASP A 272 -5.43 18.03 2.63
CA ASP A 272 -6.05 19.17 3.31
C ASP A 272 -7.57 19.20 3.10
N THR A 273 -8.04 18.77 1.93
CA THR A 273 -9.47 18.66 1.64
C THR A 273 -10.12 17.49 2.41
N LEU A 274 -9.46 16.36 2.43
CA LEU A 274 -9.98 15.14 3.07
C LEU A 274 -9.91 15.24 4.60
N PHE A 275 -8.83 15.84 5.10
CA PHE A 275 -8.55 16.01 6.53
C PHE A 275 -8.28 17.47 6.89
N PRO A 276 -9.32 18.33 6.96
CA PRO A 276 -9.12 19.76 7.26
C PRO A 276 -8.41 20.05 8.60
N ASN A 277 -8.41 19.09 9.51
CA ASN A 277 -7.72 19.17 10.80
C ASN A 277 -6.37 18.39 10.80
N GLY A 278 -5.87 18.03 9.63
CA GLY A 278 -4.68 17.21 9.46
C GLY A 278 -4.88 15.72 9.73
N VAL A 279 -3.94 14.91 9.26
CA VAL A 279 -3.84 13.46 9.50
C VAL A 279 -3.10 13.22 10.81
N GLU A 280 -3.65 12.38 11.68
CA GLU A 280 -2.96 11.96 12.90
C GLU A 280 -1.87 10.96 12.54
N MET A 281 -0.63 11.33 12.84
CA MET A 281 0.57 10.53 12.58
C MET A 281 1.39 10.36 13.86
N ASN A 282 2.10 9.26 13.94
CA ASN A 282 3.19 9.07 14.89
C ASN A 282 4.49 9.12 14.10
N ALA A 283 5.06 10.33 13.97
CA ALA A 283 6.26 10.55 13.18
C ALA A 283 7.44 9.78 13.77
N GLN A 284 8.08 8.99 12.94
CA GLN A 284 9.27 8.20 13.30
C GLN A 284 10.34 8.41 12.25
N PHE A 285 11.54 8.71 12.72
CA PHE A 285 12.75 8.75 11.93
C PHE A 285 13.72 7.71 12.47
N SER A 286 14.58 7.19 11.62
CA SER A 286 15.71 6.41 12.08
C SER A 286 16.76 7.33 12.72
N THR A 287 17.87 6.78 13.14
CA THR A 287 19.03 7.56 13.57
C THR A 287 19.55 8.43 12.43
N ILE A 288 20.20 9.53 12.77
CA ILE A 288 20.95 10.36 11.83
C ILE A 288 22.40 10.35 12.33
N ASP A 289 23.34 9.89 11.50
CA ASP A 289 24.75 9.67 11.87
C ASP A 289 24.90 8.80 13.15
N GLY A 290 24.02 7.81 13.31
CA GLY A 290 23.97 6.89 14.44
C GLY A 290 23.33 7.45 15.72
N GLU A 291 22.86 8.69 15.72
CA GLU A 291 22.25 9.33 16.89
C GLU A 291 20.72 9.38 16.79
N THR A 292 20.06 9.15 17.92
CA THR A 292 18.59 9.28 18.01
C THR A 292 18.20 10.76 18.01
N VAL A 293 17.21 11.11 17.20
CA VAL A 293 16.74 12.49 17.03
C VAL A 293 15.35 12.70 17.66
N SER A 294 15.10 13.88 18.21
CA SER A 294 13.77 14.29 18.70
C SER A 294 12.98 15.10 17.70
N GLU A 295 13.65 15.71 16.74
CA GLU A 295 13.08 16.47 15.63
C GLU A 295 14.05 16.44 14.45
N VAL A 296 13.52 16.68 13.24
CA VAL A 296 14.28 16.63 11.99
C VAL A 296 13.92 17.82 11.11
N GLU A 297 14.94 18.43 10.54
CA GLU A 297 14.80 19.44 9.48
C GLU A 297 14.58 18.75 8.13
N VAL A 298 13.40 18.96 7.55
CA VAL A 298 13.02 18.33 6.26
C VAL A 298 12.85 19.40 5.17
N PRO A 299 13.28 19.15 3.93
CA PRO A 299 13.06 20.08 2.83
C PRO A 299 11.57 20.32 2.58
N ASP A 300 11.18 21.57 2.37
CA ASP A 300 9.82 22.02 2.14
C ASP A 300 9.65 22.55 0.71
N ASP A 301 9.59 21.62 -0.24
CA ASP A 301 9.59 21.94 -1.67
C ASP A 301 8.38 22.78 -2.12
N LEU A 302 7.20 22.59 -1.49
CA LEU A 302 6.01 23.37 -1.81
C LEU A 302 6.13 24.85 -1.40
N ASN A 303 7.08 25.18 -0.54
CA ASN A 303 7.41 26.56 -0.12
C ASN A 303 8.69 27.09 -0.77
N MET A 304 9.20 26.44 -1.82
CA MET A 304 10.35 26.91 -2.56
C MET A 304 10.11 28.33 -3.08
N LYS A 305 11.08 29.22 -2.86
CA LYS A 305 11.08 30.62 -3.34
C LYS A 305 12.42 30.90 -4.00
N ASP A 306 12.37 31.48 -5.18
CA ASP A 306 13.56 31.87 -5.94
C ASP A 306 14.63 30.75 -6.08
N GLY A 307 14.15 29.49 -6.25
CA GLY A 307 15.02 28.31 -6.36
C GLY A 307 15.59 27.81 -5.04
N VAL A 308 15.25 28.46 -3.90
CA VAL A 308 15.70 28.03 -2.56
C VAL A 308 14.57 27.27 -1.87
N VAL A 309 14.84 26.03 -1.47
CA VAL A 309 13.94 25.18 -0.70
C VAL A 309 14.20 25.43 0.79
N PRO A 310 13.23 26.00 1.55
CA PRO A 310 13.39 26.14 2.99
C PRO A 310 13.27 24.77 3.69
N ASN A 311 13.70 24.70 4.94
CA ASN A 311 13.45 23.54 5.77
C ASN A 311 12.19 23.75 6.65
N GLN A 312 11.53 22.64 6.97
CA GLN A 312 10.47 22.52 7.97
C GLN A 312 10.92 21.58 9.08
N THR A 313 10.77 21.99 10.34
CA THR A 313 11.04 21.11 11.48
C THR A 313 9.87 20.19 11.72
N ILE A 314 10.10 18.88 11.75
CA ILE A 314 9.13 17.84 12.13
C ILE A 314 9.62 17.14 13.39
N LYS A 315 8.79 17.15 14.46
CA LYS A 315 9.09 16.49 15.73
C LYS A 315 8.76 14.98 15.66
N VAL A 316 9.53 14.18 16.37
CA VAL A 316 9.21 12.76 16.59
C VAL A 316 8.00 12.63 17.48
N GLY A 317 7.15 11.63 17.20
CA GLY A 317 5.99 11.32 18.03
C GLY A 317 4.63 11.68 17.42
N LYS A 318 3.60 11.60 18.25
CA LYS A 318 2.22 11.81 17.82
C LYS A 318 1.94 13.28 17.55
N GLN A 319 1.46 13.57 16.35
CA GLN A 319 1.07 14.92 15.91
C GLN A 319 0.05 14.85 14.78
N ARG A 320 -0.57 16.00 14.45
CA ARG A 320 -1.40 16.14 13.27
C ARG A 320 -0.61 16.87 12.19
N MET A 321 -0.62 16.30 11.00
CA MET A 321 0.10 16.82 9.84
C MET A 321 -0.90 17.26 8.77
N ASP A 322 -0.79 18.49 8.31
CA ASP A 322 -1.44 18.95 7.08
C ASP A 322 -0.83 18.29 5.84
N GLY A 323 -1.39 18.52 4.67
CA GLY A 323 -0.95 17.87 3.45
C GLY A 323 0.52 18.14 3.11
N ARG A 324 0.98 19.37 3.35
CA ARG A 324 2.38 19.76 3.13
C ARG A 324 3.32 19.06 4.10
N THR A 325 3.03 19.11 5.40
CA THR A 325 3.86 18.47 6.43
C THR A 325 3.92 16.96 6.23
N LEU A 326 2.79 16.35 5.87
CA LEU A 326 2.70 14.92 5.60
C LEU A 326 3.52 14.53 4.36
N LEU A 327 3.51 15.38 3.32
CA LEU A 327 4.32 15.20 2.12
C LEU A 327 5.83 15.25 2.47
N ASN A 328 6.24 16.29 3.21
CA ASN A 328 7.64 16.48 3.59
C ASN A 328 8.14 15.30 4.45
N TYR A 329 7.32 14.82 5.40
CA TYR A 329 7.59 13.61 6.17
C TYR A 329 7.77 12.37 5.28
N ALA A 330 6.85 12.16 4.34
CA ALA A 330 6.88 10.99 3.44
C ALA A 330 8.07 10.99 2.46
N ARG A 331 8.65 12.16 2.18
CA ARG A 331 9.75 12.32 1.22
C ARG A 331 11.15 12.31 1.86
N PHE A 332 11.25 12.48 3.15
CA PHE A 332 12.53 12.54 3.86
C PHE A 332 13.33 11.25 3.67
N ARG A 333 14.66 11.38 3.44
CA ARG A 333 15.57 10.26 3.19
C ARG A 333 17.00 10.49 3.72
N LYS A 334 17.17 11.47 4.62
CA LYS A 334 18.51 11.79 5.17
C LYS A 334 18.74 11.16 6.55
N ASP A 335 17.93 10.16 6.93
CA ASP A 335 18.23 9.30 8.07
C ASP A 335 19.01 8.05 7.62
N ASP A 336 19.53 7.28 8.56
CA ASP A 336 20.40 6.13 8.30
C ASP A 336 19.70 4.99 7.53
N GLU A 337 18.34 4.99 7.46
CA GLU A 337 17.58 4.06 6.61
C GLU A 337 17.45 4.53 5.15
N GLY A 338 17.74 5.77 4.84
CA GLY A 338 17.75 6.31 3.48
C GLY A 338 16.45 6.08 2.70
N ASP A 339 16.55 5.46 1.52
CA ASP A 339 15.39 5.19 0.66
C ASP A 339 14.42 4.15 1.24
N PHE A 340 14.89 3.20 2.04
CA PHE A 340 14.02 2.25 2.75
C PHE A 340 13.19 2.97 3.81
N GLY A 341 13.78 3.88 4.57
CA GLY A 341 13.08 4.73 5.53
C GLY A 341 12.01 5.59 4.84
N ARG A 342 12.32 6.17 3.68
CA ARG A 342 11.34 6.90 2.85
C ARG A 342 10.17 6.01 2.45
N THR A 343 10.44 4.83 1.89
CA THR A 343 9.40 3.91 1.44
C THR A 343 8.53 3.43 2.60
N ARG A 344 9.11 3.15 3.76
CA ARG A 344 8.39 2.81 4.99
C ARG A 344 7.46 3.95 5.42
N ARG A 345 7.95 5.21 5.46
CA ARG A 345 7.14 6.39 5.81
C ARG A 345 6.00 6.61 4.83
N GLN A 346 6.20 6.42 3.53
CA GLN A 346 5.13 6.48 2.52
C GLN A 346 4.03 5.45 2.80
N GLN A 347 4.39 4.21 3.12
CA GLN A 347 3.42 3.18 3.49
C GLN A 347 2.70 3.49 4.81
N GLU A 348 3.38 4.06 5.80
CA GLU A 348 2.78 4.50 7.06
C GLU A 348 1.76 5.62 6.84
N VAL A 349 2.10 6.61 6.01
CA VAL A 349 1.21 7.71 5.61
C VAL A 349 -0.03 7.15 4.90
N MET A 350 0.15 6.28 3.91
CA MET A 350 -0.98 5.65 3.22
C MET A 350 -1.85 4.83 4.18
N SER A 351 -1.24 4.10 5.10
CA SER A 351 -1.95 3.34 6.13
C SER A 351 -2.75 4.27 7.06
N ALA A 352 -2.17 5.37 7.49
CA ALA A 352 -2.84 6.36 8.34
C ALA A 352 -4.04 6.99 7.64
N ILE A 353 -3.89 7.37 6.37
CA ILE A 353 -4.99 7.90 5.53
C ILE A 353 -6.12 6.87 5.44
N VAL A 354 -5.82 5.64 5.05
CA VAL A 354 -6.81 4.56 4.90
C VAL A 354 -7.51 4.25 6.22
N HIS A 355 -6.81 4.31 7.35
CA HIS A 355 -7.42 4.11 8.67
C HIS A 355 -8.34 5.25 9.08
N GLN A 356 -7.99 6.49 8.80
CA GLN A 356 -8.74 7.67 9.24
C GLN A 356 -9.87 8.08 8.28
N ILE A 357 -9.86 7.56 7.05
CA ILE A 357 -10.96 7.77 6.09
C ILE A 357 -12.26 7.04 6.48
N LYS A 358 -12.20 6.14 7.48
CA LYS A 358 -13.35 5.35 7.97
C LYS A 358 -14.45 6.20 8.62
N ASP A 359 -14.14 7.42 9.02
CA ASP A 359 -15.12 8.34 9.59
C ASP A 359 -16.21 8.65 8.55
N PRO A 360 -17.50 8.36 8.82
CA PRO A 360 -18.58 8.64 7.88
C PRO A 360 -18.66 10.11 7.41
N THR A 361 -18.15 11.05 8.20
CA THR A 361 -18.08 12.47 7.82
C THR A 361 -17.16 12.68 6.61
N LYS A 362 -16.21 11.77 6.38
CA LYS A 362 -15.28 11.80 5.25
C LYS A 362 -15.93 11.43 3.91
N LEU A 363 -17.15 10.92 3.89
CA LEU A 363 -17.86 10.64 2.63
C LEU A 363 -17.97 11.88 1.73
N PHE A 364 -18.25 13.02 2.32
CA PHE A 364 -18.40 14.28 1.57
C PHE A 364 -17.05 14.95 1.26
N THR A 365 -16.20 15.12 2.27
CA THR A 365 -14.85 15.68 2.07
C THR A 365 -13.99 14.78 1.19
N GLY A 366 -14.15 13.45 1.30
CA GLY A 366 -13.50 12.48 0.43
C GLY A 366 -13.95 12.59 -1.02
N SER A 367 -15.25 12.77 -1.26
CA SER A 367 -15.77 13.00 -2.62
C SER A 367 -15.24 14.31 -3.21
N GLU A 368 -15.13 15.39 -2.44
CA GLU A 368 -14.52 16.65 -2.88
C GLU A 368 -13.01 16.47 -3.16
N ALA A 369 -12.28 15.81 -2.26
CA ALA A 369 -10.85 15.53 -2.46
C ALA A 369 -10.61 14.72 -3.73
N LEU A 370 -11.40 13.67 -3.98
CA LEU A 370 -11.35 12.92 -5.22
C LEU A 370 -11.61 13.79 -6.44
N GLY A 371 -12.62 14.68 -6.38
CA GLY A 371 -12.87 15.63 -7.47
C GLY A 371 -11.65 16.50 -7.76
N LYS A 372 -10.97 17.02 -6.72
CA LYS A 372 -9.73 17.79 -6.88
C LYS A 372 -8.60 16.95 -7.48
N VAL A 373 -8.40 15.73 -6.99
CA VAL A 373 -7.40 14.80 -7.54
C VAL A 373 -7.67 14.59 -9.03
N PHE A 374 -8.92 14.30 -9.41
CA PHE A 374 -9.27 14.12 -10.83
C PHE A 374 -9.04 15.36 -11.70
N ALA A 375 -9.18 16.55 -11.12
CA ALA A 375 -8.91 17.81 -11.82
C ALA A 375 -7.42 18.09 -11.99
N MET A 376 -6.58 17.55 -11.12
CA MET A 376 -5.16 17.90 -11.00
C MET A 376 -4.22 16.81 -11.49
N THR A 377 -4.69 15.55 -11.62
CA THR A 377 -3.84 14.41 -11.96
C THR A 377 -4.34 13.63 -13.16
N SER A 378 -3.40 12.97 -13.83
CA SER A 378 -3.72 11.95 -14.83
C SER A 378 -4.17 10.66 -14.13
N THR A 379 -5.36 10.17 -14.45
CA THR A 379 -5.90 8.90 -13.94
C THR A 379 -6.94 8.31 -14.87
N ASN A 380 -7.00 6.97 -14.93
CA ASN A 380 -8.08 6.26 -15.65
C ASN A 380 -9.07 5.58 -14.68
N VAL A 381 -8.93 5.76 -13.36
CA VAL A 381 -9.88 5.23 -12.37
C VAL A 381 -11.26 5.84 -12.60
N PRO A 382 -12.32 5.07 -12.93
CA PRO A 382 -13.64 5.66 -13.12
C PRO A 382 -14.23 6.15 -11.79
N PHE A 383 -14.88 7.30 -11.79
CA PHE A 383 -15.57 7.78 -10.57
C PHE A 383 -16.63 6.78 -10.07
N SER A 384 -17.32 6.09 -10.99
CA SER A 384 -18.26 5.02 -10.64
C SER A 384 -17.60 3.89 -9.84
N PHE A 385 -16.35 3.54 -10.15
CA PHE A 385 -15.58 2.57 -9.39
C PHE A 385 -15.38 3.04 -7.93
N LEU A 386 -15.03 4.30 -7.72
CA LEU A 386 -14.85 4.88 -6.40
C LEU A 386 -16.15 4.95 -5.61
N LEU A 387 -17.27 5.27 -6.24
CA LEU A 387 -18.59 5.28 -5.62
C LEU A 387 -19.05 3.87 -5.19
N THR A 388 -18.84 2.87 -6.04
CA THR A 388 -19.29 1.50 -5.76
C THR A 388 -18.37 0.76 -4.79
N ASN A 389 -17.07 1.06 -4.85
CA ASN A 389 -16.05 0.33 -4.10
C ASN A 389 -15.47 1.13 -2.93
N GLY A 390 -15.69 2.44 -2.87
CA GLY A 390 -15.18 3.30 -1.80
C GLY A 390 -15.70 2.88 -0.41
N ILE A 391 -16.97 2.48 -0.31
CA ILE A 391 -17.55 1.93 0.94
C ILE A 391 -16.89 0.60 1.30
N GLY A 392 -16.62 -0.26 0.28
CA GLY A 392 -15.89 -1.51 0.44
C GLY A 392 -14.45 -1.29 0.90
N LEU A 393 -13.79 -0.25 0.40
CA LEU A 393 -12.44 0.16 0.81
C LEU A 393 -12.36 0.51 2.30
N VAL A 394 -13.35 1.26 2.80
CA VAL A 394 -13.48 1.58 4.23
C VAL A 394 -13.67 0.31 5.06
N GLY A 395 -14.49 -0.64 4.58
CA GLY A 395 -14.68 -1.94 5.20
C GLY A 395 -13.42 -2.82 5.18
N SER A 396 -12.69 -2.82 4.05
CA SER A 396 -11.45 -3.58 3.87
C SER A 396 -10.33 -3.06 4.77
N ALA A 397 -10.21 -1.75 4.91
CA ALA A 397 -9.24 -1.15 5.82
C ALA A 397 -9.46 -1.55 7.29
N SER A 398 -10.69 -1.91 7.68
CA SER A 398 -11.00 -2.42 9.03
C SER A 398 -10.49 -3.84 9.28
N LYS A 399 -10.30 -4.64 8.22
CA LYS A 399 -9.75 -6.00 8.30
C LYS A 399 -8.23 -6.04 8.30
N GLY A 400 -7.58 -4.91 8.06
CA GLY A 400 -6.13 -4.75 8.08
C GLY A 400 -5.55 -4.34 6.74
N ILE A 401 -4.32 -3.87 6.81
CA ILE A 401 -3.51 -3.48 5.65
C ILE A 401 -2.29 -4.39 5.63
N GLU A 402 -2.12 -5.13 4.53
CA GLU A 402 -0.95 -5.94 4.26
C GLU A 402 -0.01 -5.17 3.34
N ARG A 403 1.27 -5.07 3.69
CA ARG A 403 2.23 -4.25 2.96
C ARG A 403 3.58 -4.93 2.86
N ILE A 404 4.21 -4.79 1.69
CA ILE A 404 5.59 -5.17 1.47
C ILE A 404 6.31 -4.08 0.63
N THR A 405 7.62 -4.08 0.73
CA THR A 405 8.51 -3.32 -0.17
C THR A 405 9.31 -4.31 -1.01
N ILE A 406 9.50 -4.04 -2.29
CA ILE A 406 10.31 -4.84 -3.20
C ILE A 406 11.48 -3.97 -3.69
N PRO A 407 12.72 -4.42 -3.44
CA PRO A 407 13.11 -5.55 -2.60
C PRO A 407 12.85 -5.31 -1.12
N GLU A 408 12.72 -6.39 -0.34
CA GLU A 408 12.74 -6.30 1.12
C GLU A 408 14.15 -5.93 1.61
N ASN A 409 14.25 -5.41 2.82
CA ASN A 409 15.53 -4.95 3.34
C ASN A 409 16.58 -6.08 3.37
N GLY A 410 17.68 -5.87 2.65
CA GLY A 410 18.77 -6.84 2.52
C GLY A 410 18.56 -7.92 1.46
N ASP A 411 17.43 -7.92 0.75
CA ASP A 411 17.10 -8.93 -0.28
C ASP A 411 17.38 -8.40 -1.69
N TRP A 412 18.60 -7.93 -1.92
CA TRP A 412 19.09 -7.51 -3.23
C TRP A 412 20.61 -7.70 -3.32
N VAL A 413 21.11 -7.63 -4.53
CA VAL A 413 22.54 -7.52 -4.82
C VAL A 413 22.81 -6.16 -5.42
N ASP A 414 23.84 -5.46 -4.93
CA ASP A 414 24.29 -4.21 -5.53
C ASP A 414 24.80 -4.49 -6.95
N ALA A 415 24.27 -3.78 -7.91
CA ALA A 415 24.65 -3.88 -9.31
C ALA A 415 24.59 -2.50 -9.98
N TYR A 416 24.87 -2.41 -11.27
CA TYR A 416 24.88 -1.16 -11.99
C TYR A 416 23.91 -1.21 -13.16
N ASP A 417 23.22 -0.10 -13.40
CA ASP A 417 22.41 0.07 -14.60
C ASP A 417 23.31 0.24 -15.86
N MET A 418 22.71 0.25 -17.03
CA MET A 418 23.44 0.38 -18.31
C MET A 418 24.22 1.70 -18.44
N TYR A 419 24.04 2.67 -17.57
CA TYR A 419 24.78 3.93 -17.53
C TYR A 419 25.83 3.99 -16.41
N GLY A 420 26.03 2.89 -15.68
CA GLY A 420 26.96 2.82 -14.56
C GLY A 420 26.40 3.40 -13.25
N GLY A 421 25.10 3.65 -13.18
CA GLY A 421 24.41 4.07 -11.95
C GLY A 421 24.13 2.88 -11.04
N GLN A 422 24.46 2.98 -9.75
CA GLN A 422 24.19 1.92 -8.77
C GLN A 422 22.70 1.59 -8.68
N GLY A 423 22.35 0.31 -8.69
CA GLY A 423 21.00 -0.20 -8.62
C GLY A 423 20.88 -1.49 -7.81
N LEU A 424 19.64 -1.93 -7.59
CA LEU A 424 19.29 -3.09 -6.77
C LEU A 424 18.87 -4.24 -7.68
N LEU A 425 19.70 -5.28 -7.79
CA LEU A 425 19.37 -6.50 -8.53
C LEU A 425 18.61 -7.44 -7.62
N VAL A 426 17.45 -7.95 -8.08
CA VAL A 426 16.53 -8.76 -7.30
C VAL A 426 16.25 -10.11 -7.95
N ASP A 427 15.81 -11.10 -7.15
CA ASP A 427 15.29 -12.37 -7.65
C ASP A 427 13.80 -12.20 -8.03
N PHE A 428 13.54 -12.00 -9.32
CA PHE A 428 12.18 -11.83 -9.83
C PHE A 428 11.29 -13.04 -9.58
N ASP A 429 11.82 -14.26 -9.65
CA ASP A 429 11.01 -15.47 -9.48
C ASP A 429 10.59 -15.66 -8.03
N ALA A 430 11.46 -15.32 -7.07
CA ALA A 430 11.10 -15.28 -5.66
C ALA A 430 9.98 -14.25 -5.41
N TYR A 431 10.10 -13.04 -5.96
CA TYR A 431 9.07 -12.01 -5.82
C TYR A 431 7.79 -12.33 -6.57
N LYS A 432 7.83 -12.93 -7.76
CA LYS A 432 6.64 -13.45 -8.45
C LYS A 432 5.89 -14.45 -7.59
N LYS A 433 6.59 -15.38 -6.94
CA LYS A 433 5.99 -16.34 -6.01
C LYS A 433 5.35 -15.66 -4.81
N LYS A 434 6.02 -14.68 -4.20
CA LYS A 434 5.52 -13.92 -3.07
C LYS A 434 4.27 -13.12 -3.42
N LEU A 435 4.28 -12.42 -4.55
CA LEU A 435 3.14 -11.66 -5.07
C LEU A 435 1.93 -12.57 -5.39
N SER A 436 2.19 -13.78 -5.89
CA SER A 436 1.14 -14.79 -6.09
C SER A 436 0.52 -15.23 -4.76
N GLN A 437 1.31 -15.45 -3.71
CA GLN A 437 0.81 -15.78 -2.36
C GLN A 437 -0.03 -14.65 -1.77
N MET A 438 0.30 -13.41 -2.10
CA MET A 438 -0.50 -12.23 -1.72
C MET A 438 -1.74 -12.04 -2.60
N GLY A 439 -1.92 -12.79 -3.69
CA GLY A 439 -3.07 -12.65 -4.59
C GLY A 439 -3.03 -11.43 -5.51
N LEU A 440 -1.85 -10.90 -5.80
CA LEU A 440 -1.69 -9.77 -6.73
C LEU A 440 -1.43 -10.23 -8.18
N ARG A 441 -1.21 -11.54 -8.39
CA ARG A 441 -0.99 -12.17 -9.69
C ARG A 441 -2.19 -13.00 -10.11
#